data_5dcc7c22ce0fd9064ad9dd806b0e8a11
#
_entry.id   5dcc7c22ce0fd9064ad9dd806b0e8a11
#
_cell.length_a   1.000
_cell.length_b   1.000
_cell.length_c   1.000
_cell.angle_alpha   90.00
_cell.angle_beta   90.00
_cell.angle_gamma   90.00
#
_symmetry.space_group_name_H-M   'P 1'
#
loop_
_entity.id
_entity.type
_entity.pdbx_description
1 polymer ?
#
loop_
_entity_poly.entity_id
_entity_poly.type
_entity_poly.pdbx_seq_one_letter_code
_entity_poly.pdbx_strand_id
1 'polypeptide(L)'
;TFPTPHGLEPGAGALGAAIRAVGGIDPLIGGKPEGAMVGLIRDRLGGDGIVVGDRADTDGLFATALGYRFALVFSGVTTPADLPVEPEPWLVADDLLEVVRRTLA
;
A
#
# COMPACT_ATOMS: atom_id res chain seq x y z
N THR A 1 5.21 -8.93 5.25
CA THR A 1 4.39 -10.15 5.40
C THR A 1 3.60 -10.44 4.14
N PHE A 2 3.26 -11.71 3.95
CA PHE A 2 2.43 -12.19 2.86
C PHE A 2 1.24 -12.96 3.45
N PRO A 3 -0.03 -12.57 3.18
CA PRO A 3 -1.19 -13.26 3.73
C PRO A 3 -1.45 -14.58 2.99
N THR A 4 -1.69 -15.64 3.76
CA THR A 4 -2.10 -16.96 3.25
C THR A 4 -3.35 -17.45 4.00
N PRO A 5 -4.03 -18.48 3.51
CA PRO A 5 -5.16 -19.08 4.23
C PRO A 5 -4.78 -19.65 5.62
N HIS A 6 -3.49 -19.84 5.87
CA HIS A 6 -2.97 -20.38 7.14
C HIS A 6 -2.39 -19.30 8.07
N GLY A 7 -2.41 -18.03 7.67
CA GLY A 7 -1.86 -16.91 8.41
C GLY A 7 -0.86 -16.09 7.60
N LEU A 8 -0.10 -15.23 8.31
CA LEU A 8 0.92 -14.41 7.67
C LEU A 8 2.22 -15.19 7.50
N GLU A 9 2.77 -15.15 6.30
CA GLU A 9 4.08 -15.70 5.95
C GLU A 9 5.10 -14.61 5.63
N PRO A 10 6.43 -14.92 5.65
CA PRO A 10 7.45 -13.97 5.25
C PRO A 10 7.28 -13.50 3.81
N GLY A 11 7.18 -12.18 3.60
CA GLY A 11 7.16 -11.56 2.28
C GLY A 11 8.53 -11.03 1.85
N ALA A 12 8.55 -10.24 0.79
CA ALA A 12 9.78 -9.66 0.23
C ALA A 12 10.58 -8.84 1.25
N GLY A 13 9.90 -8.13 2.16
CA GLY A 13 10.55 -7.36 3.22
C GLY A 13 11.35 -8.23 4.19
N ALA A 14 10.83 -9.40 4.56
CA ALA A 14 11.54 -10.36 5.42
C ALA A 14 12.80 -10.91 4.73
N LEU A 15 12.72 -11.24 3.43
CA LEU A 15 13.87 -11.67 2.64
C LEU A 15 14.91 -10.57 2.50
N GLY A 16 14.48 -9.33 2.24
CA GLY A 16 15.34 -8.16 2.19
C GLY A 16 16.05 -7.90 3.51
N ALA A 17 15.35 -8.06 4.65
CA ALA A 17 15.93 -7.92 5.98
C ALA A 17 17.00 -8.97 6.27
N ALA A 18 16.80 -10.21 5.83
CA ALA A 18 17.80 -11.28 5.98
C ALA A 18 19.07 -10.97 5.16
N ILE A 19 18.92 -10.51 3.92
CA ILE A 19 20.05 -10.13 3.05
C ILE A 19 20.80 -8.93 3.65
N ARG A 20 20.07 -7.93 4.15
CA ARG A 20 20.65 -6.76 4.82
C ARG A 20 21.47 -7.16 6.05
N ALA A 21 20.97 -8.09 6.86
CA ALA A 21 21.66 -8.54 8.08
C ALA A 21 23.03 -9.16 7.77
N VAL A 22 23.17 -9.85 6.63
CA VAL A 22 24.44 -10.44 6.19
C VAL A 22 25.32 -9.42 5.44
N GLY A 23 24.73 -8.64 4.55
CA GLY A 23 25.47 -7.72 3.68
C GLY A 23 25.85 -6.40 4.33
N GLY A 24 25.22 -6.01 5.45
CA GLY A 24 25.47 -4.72 6.13
C GLY A 24 25.08 -3.48 5.31
N ILE A 25 24.31 -3.65 4.23
CA ILE A 25 23.93 -2.59 3.30
C ILE A 25 22.40 -2.53 3.22
N ASP A 26 21.83 -1.33 3.26
CA ASP A 26 20.41 -1.13 3.01
C ASP A 26 20.08 -1.36 1.54
N PRO A 27 19.12 -2.24 1.21
CA PRO A 27 18.72 -2.44 -0.16
C PRO A 27 17.98 -1.22 -0.71
N LEU A 28 18.14 -0.95 -2.00
CA LEU A 28 17.23 -0.06 -2.72
C LEU A 28 15.91 -0.77 -2.94
N ILE A 29 14.83 -0.15 -2.47
CA ILE A 29 13.48 -0.71 -2.59
C ILE A 29 12.82 -0.11 -3.82
N GLY A 30 12.49 -0.95 -4.81
CA GLY A 30 11.80 -0.53 -6.02
C GLY A 30 10.27 -0.46 -5.90
N GLY A 31 9.72 -1.14 -4.87
CA GLY A 31 8.27 -1.22 -4.64
C GLY A 31 7.69 -0.05 -3.83
N LYS A 32 6.38 -0.10 -3.59
CA LYS A 32 5.69 0.87 -2.72
C LYS A 32 6.25 0.85 -1.29
N PRO A 33 6.32 2.00 -0.62
CA PRO A 33 5.98 3.36 -1.05
C PRO A 33 7.13 4.15 -1.68
N GLU A 34 8.19 3.49 -2.11
CA GLU A 34 9.48 4.12 -2.46
C GLU A 34 9.48 4.88 -3.79
N GLY A 35 10.46 5.79 -3.93
CA GLY A 35 10.50 6.81 -4.98
C GLY A 35 10.53 6.29 -6.42
N ALA A 36 11.13 5.13 -6.68
CA ALA A 36 11.17 4.55 -8.03
C ALA A 36 9.76 4.25 -8.57
N MET A 37 8.90 3.66 -7.73
CA MET A 37 7.50 3.39 -8.10
C MET A 37 6.69 4.68 -8.20
N VAL A 38 6.93 5.65 -7.31
CA VAL A 38 6.28 6.97 -7.35
C VAL A 38 6.57 7.67 -8.68
N GLY A 39 7.83 7.71 -9.11
CA GLY A 39 8.24 8.30 -10.39
C GLY A 39 7.53 7.63 -11.58
N LEU A 40 7.57 6.30 -11.63
CA LEU A 40 6.94 5.52 -12.71
C LEU A 40 5.43 5.80 -12.83
N ILE A 41 4.72 5.83 -11.70
CA ILE A 41 3.26 6.07 -11.70
C ILE A 41 2.95 7.50 -12.13
N ARG A 42 3.67 8.50 -11.60
CA ARG A 42 3.47 9.90 -12.02
C ARG A 42 3.72 10.11 -13.51
N ASP A 43 4.77 9.51 -14.04
CA ASP A 43 5.10 9.62 -15.47
C ASP A 43 4.02 8.99 -16.36
N ARG A 44 3.35 7.94 -15.89
CA ARG A 44 2.36 7.22 -16.68
C ARG A 44 0.93 7.70 -16.49
N LEU A 45 0.55 8.08 -15.27
CA LEU A 45 -0.84 8.36 -14.89
C LEU A 45 -1.08 9.84 -14.55
N GLY A 46 -0.01 10.64 -14.43
CA GLY A 46 -0.13 12.06 -14.11
C GLY A 46 -0.17 12.37 -12.61
N GLY A 47 -0.58 13.58 -12.27
CA GLY A 47 -0.48 14.14 -10.92
C GLY A 47 -1.72 13.97 -10.03
N ASP A 48 -2.79 13.31 -10.50
CA ASP A 48 -4.03 13.10 -9.72
C ASP A 48 -4.54 11.67 -9.86
N GLY A 49 -5.05 11.12 -8.76
CA GLY A 49 -5.56 9.77 -8.73
C GLY A 49 -6.03 9.31 -7.35
N ILE A 50 -6.42 8.04 -7.30
CA ILE A 50 -6.78 7.34 -6.08
C ILE A 50 -5.95 6.06 -6.00
N VAL A 51 -5.21 5.88 -4.93
CA VAL A 51 -4.62 4.58 -4.59
C VAL A 51 -5.63 3.79 -3.79
N VAL A 52 -5.97 2.61 -4.26
CA VAL A 52 -6.84 1.67 -3.53
C VAL A 52 -5.96 0.55 -3.00
N GLY A 53 -6.03 0.30 -1.70
CA GLY A 53 -5.22 -0.74 -1.07
C GLY A 53 -5.73 -1.10 0.32
N ASP A 54 -5.21 -2.19 0.83
CA ASP A 54 -5.60 -2.78 2.12
C ASP A 54 -4.62 -2.51 3.25
N ARG A 55 -3.54 -1.74 2.97
CA ARG A 55 -2.49 -1.43 3.96
C ARG A 55 -2.13 0.04 3.96
N ALA A 56 -2.36 0.70 5.09
CA ALA A 56 -1.99 2.11 5.26
C ALA A 56 -0.47 2.32 5.25
N ASP A 57 0.30 1.37 5.82
CA ASP A 57 1.76 1.42 5.92
C ASP A 57 2.51 1.27 4.58
N THR A 58 1.84 0.81 3.55
CA THR A 58 2.38 0.72 2.18
C THR A 58 1.54 1.51 1.18
N ASP A 59 0.28 1.17 1.03
CA ASP A 59 -0.61 1.82 0.05
C ASP A 59 -0.95 3.26 0.43
N GLY A 60 -1.21 3.51 1.71
CA GLY A 60 -1.46 4.85 2.23
C GLY A 60 -0.24 5.77 2.10
N LEU A 61 0.95 5.29 2.50
CA LEU A 61 2.20 6.02 2.33
C LEU A 61 2.52 6.25 0.84
N PHE A 62 2.20 5.28 -0.02
CA PHE A 62 2.38 5.42 -1.46
C PHE A 62 1.44 6.48 -2.05
N ALA A 63 0.18 6.51 -1.62
CA ALA A 63 -0.76 7.57 -2.00
C ALA A 63 -0.25 8.96 -1.59
N THR A 64 0.25 9.09 -0.36
CA THR A 64 0.86 10.32 0.15
C THR A 64 2.05 10.75 -0.70
N ALA A 65 2.96 9.84 -1.03
CA ALA A 65 4.12 10.11 -1.86
C ALA A 65 3.76 10.54 -3.29
N LEU A 66 2.66 10.00 -3.84
CA LEU A 66 2.11 10.40 -5.13
C LEU A 66 1.37 11.74 -5.09
N GLY A 67 0.87 12.16 -3.94
CA GLY A 67 -0.10 13.25 -3.80
C GLY A 67 -1.51 12.84 -4.23
N TYR A 68 -1.80 11.54 -4.20
CA TYR A 68 -3.11 10.96 -4.53
C TYR A 68 -3.95 10.75 -3.28
N ARG A 69 -5.26 10.58 -3.47
CA ARG A 69 -6.17 10.16 -2.39
C ARG A 69 -5.95 8.68 -2.06
N PHE A 70 -6.10 8.32 -0.79
CA PHE A 70 -6.03 6.93 -0.35
C PHE A 70 -7.43 6.40 -0.05
N ALA A 71 -7.80 5.30 -0.67
CA ALA A 71 -9.00 4.52 -0.35
C ALA A 71 -8.56 3.19 0.28
N LEU A 72 -8.92 2.99 1.56
CA LEU A 72 -8.66 1.75 2.29
C LEU A 72 -9.77 0.75 2.03
N VAL A 73 -9.41 -0.49 1.72
CA VAL A 73 -10.36 -1.60 1.56
C VAL A 73 -10.11 -2.70 2.58
N PHE A 74 -11.19 -3.32 3.07
CA PHE A 74 -11.15 -4.40 4.05
C PHE A 74 -11.05 -5.81 3.45
N SER A 75 -10.94 -5.90 2.13
CA SER A 75 -10.83 -7.18 1.43
C SER A 75 -9.43 -7.84 1.52
N GLY A 76 -8.51 -7.25 2.30
CA GLY A 76 -7.14 -7.73 2.47
C GLY A 76 -6.71 -7.86 3.94
N VAL A 77 -5.58 -7.23 4.29
CA VAL A 77 -4.94 -7.39 5.62
C VAL A 77 -5.64 -6.56 6.70
N THR A 78 -5.95 -5.28 6.41
CA THR A 78 -6.59 -4.39 7.39
C THR A 78 -8.06 -4.74 7.60
N THR A 79 -8.49 -4.74 8.85
CA THR A 79 -9.88 -4.98 9.25
C THR A 79 -10.49 -3.75 9.92
N PRO A 80 -11.82 -3.65 10.08
CA PRO A 80 -12.44 -2.55 10.80
C PRO A 80 -11.94 -2.34 12.24
N ALA A 81 -11.44 -3.41 12.87
CA ALA A 81 -10.90 -3.34 14.24
C ALA A 81 -9.53 -2.64 14.32
N ASP A 82 -8.83 -2.51 13.19
CA ASP A 82 -7.54 -1.86 13.12
C ASP A 82 -7.63 -0.33 13.00
N LEU A 83 -8.82 0.22 12.81
CA LEU A 83 -9.03 1.66 12.72
C LEU A 83 -8.90 2.34 14.10
N PRO A 84 -8.37 3.59 14.15
CA PRO A 84 -7.89 4.41 13.02
C PRO A 84 -6.50 3.97 12.53
N VAL A 85 -6.21 4.22 11.25
CA VAL A 85 -4.91 3.96 10.64
C VAL A 85 -4.26 5.26 10.14
N GLU A 86 -2.94 5.25 9.99
CA GLU A 86 -2.16 6.36 9.42
C GLU A 86 -1.35 5.89 8.20
N PRO A 87 -1.38 6.64 7.09
CA PRO A 87 -2.16 7.88 6.87
C PRO A 87 -3.68 7.63 6.86
N GLU A 88 -4.44 8.64 7.31
CA GLU A 88 -5.89 8.57 7.34
C GLU A 88 -6.44 8.41 5.91
N PRO A 89 -7.28 7.39 5.64
CA PRO A 89 -7.86 7.22 4.33
C PRO A 89 -8.95 8.26 4.03
N TRP A 90 -8.94 8.78 2.80
CA TRP A 90 -10.02 9.63 2.28
C TRP A 90 -11.36 8.87 2.17
N LEU A 91 -11.30 7.57 1.91
CA LEU A 91 -12.45 6.68 1.78
C LEU A 91 -12.12 5.32 2.39
N VAL A 92 -13.07 4.74 3.12
CA VAL A 92 -13.02 3.35 3.59
C VAL A 92 -14.16 2.58 2.94
N ALA A 93 -13.90 1.38 2.46
CA ALA A 93 -14.85 0.52 1.76
C ALA A 93 -14.57 -0.97 2.03
N ASP A 94 -15.56 -1.82 1.79
CA ASP A 94 -15.37 -3.26 1.96
C ASP A 94 -14.43 -3.83 0.89
N ASP A 95 -14.56 -3.35 -0.35
CA ASP A 95 -13.77 -3.82 -1.49
C ASP A 95 -13.59 -2.75 -2.59
N LEU A 96 -12.81 -3.10 -3.63
CA LEU A 96 -12.58 -2.23 -4.78
C LEU A 96 -13.88 -1.87 -5.51
N LEU A 97 -14.84 -2.78 -5.60
CA LEU A 97 -16.10 -2.54 -6.31
C LEU A 97 -16.89 -1.42 -5.62
N GLU A 98 -16.93 -1.42 -4.30
CA GLU A 98 -17.55 -0.35 -3.53
C GLU A 98 -16.85 1.00 -3.74
N VAL A 99 -15.51 1.01 -3.75
CA VAL A 99 -14.75 2.23 -4.06
C VAL A 99 -15.16 2.79 -5.44
N VAL A 100 -15.20 1.95 -6.46
CA VAL A 100 -15.59 2.34 -7.83
C VAL A 100 -17.01 2.91 -7.86
N ARG A 101 -17.96 2.23 -7.22
CA ARG A 101 -19.37 2.70 -7.15
C ARG A 101 -19.51 4.05 -6.49
N ARG A 102 -18.74 4.30 -5.43
CA ARG A 102 -18.81 5.57 -4.67
C ARG A 102 -18.03 6.72 -5.29
N THR A 103 -17.10 6.43 -6.21
CA THR A 103 -16.23 7.44 -6.82
C THR A 103 -16.58 7.77 -8.28
N LEU A 104 -17.14 6.83 -9.02
CA LEU A 104 -17.46 6.97 -10.45
C LEU A 104 -18.99 7.02 -10.74
N ALA A 105 -19.78 6.91 -9.72
CA ALA A 105 -21.24 7.01 -9.84
C ALA A 105 -21.72 8.46 -9.95
#